data_3e03b3c8dbecec8c1a09f1fe63be13a4
#
_entry.id   3e03b3c8dbecec8c1a09f1fe63be13a4
#
_cell.length_a   1.000
_cell.length_b   1.000
_cell.length_c   1.000
_cell.angle_alpha   90.00
_cell.angle_beta   90.00
_cell.angle_gamma   90.00
#
_symmetry.space_group_name_H-M   'P 1'
#
loop_
_entity.id
_entity.type
_entity.pdbx_description
1 polymer ?
#
loop_
_entity_poly.entity_id
_entity_poly.type
_entity_poly.pdbx_seq_one_letter_code
_entity_poly.pdbx_strand_id
1 'polypeptide(L)'
;TDEHDIGHAFQEALPFTALLVVFFAVVAVIHEQHLFTPVIDAVLAMSDEVRPAMFFLANGLLSAISDNVFVATVYISEIDAALKAGEIDRAEFDRLAIAINTGTNLPSVATPNGQAAFLFLLTSALAPLIRLSYGTMVIMALPYTIVLTGVGLLAVSIAL
;
A
#
# COMPACT_ATOMS: atom_id res chain seq x y z
N THR A 1 21.75 18.44 21.55
CA THR A 1 21.76 18.08 20.11
C THR A 1 22.52 19.17 19.38
N ASP A 2 23.75 18.84 18.98
CA ASP A 2 24.60 19.79 18.25
C ASP A 2 24.09 19.91 16.79
N GLU A 3 24.26 21.09 16.17
CA GLU A 3 23.92 21.33 14.77
C GLU A 3 24.58 20.30 13.83
N HIS A 4 25.73 19.79 14.23
CA HIS A 4 26.48 18.75 13.52
C HIS A 4 25.70 17.42 13.50
N ASP A 5 25.05 17.02 14.58
CA ASP A 5 24.26 15.78 14.68
C ASP A 5 23.02 15.86 13.78
N ILE A 6 22.39 17.04 13.71
CA ILE A 6 21.24 17.30 12.85
C ILE A 6 21.66 17.22 11.38
N GLY A 7 22.79 17.81 11.03
CA GLY A 7 23.31 17.78 9.64
C GLY A 7 23.62 16.34 9.20
N HIS A 8 24.21 15.53 10.07
CA HIS A 8 24.52 14.13 9.79
C HIS A 8 23.24 13.29 9.61
N ALA A 9 22.28 13.43 10.51
CA ALA A 9 20.99 12.74 10.40
C ALA A 9 20.23 13.11 9.12
N PHE A 10 20.30 14.38 8.71
CA PHE A 10 19.71 14.85 7.45
C PHE A 10 20.39 14.20 6.23
N GLN A 11 21.72 14.13 6.23
CA GLN A 11 22.47 13.47 5.15
C GLN A 11 22.16 11.98 5.03
N GLU A 12 21.97 11.28 6.16
CA GLU A 12 21.56 9.87 6.16
C GLU A 12 20.13 9.66 5.62
N ALA A 13 19.24 10.63 5.82
CA ALA A 13 17.86 10.56 5.33
C ALA A 13 17.71 10.93 3.84
N LEU A 14 18.68 11.66 3.26
CA LEU A 14 18.59 12.15 1.87
C LEU A 14 18.37 11.04 0.82
N PRO A 15 19.08 9.89 0.85
CA PRO A 15 18.88 8.84 -0.14
C PRO A 15 17.46 8.29 -0.12
N PHE A 16 16.88 8.11 1.08
CA PHE A 16 15.50 7.66 1.24
C PHE A 16 14.50 8.71 0.76
N THR A 17 14.72 9.98 1.10
CA THR A 17 13.88 11.09 0.64
C THR A 17 13.91 11.23 -0.89
N ALA A 18 15.09 11.11 -1.51
CA ALA A 18 15.23 11.13 -2.95
C ALA A 18 14.49 9.95 -3.62
N LEU A 19 14.57 8.75 -3.04
CA LEU A 19 13.81 7.60 -3.49
C LEU A 19 12.30 7.86 -3.45
N LEU A 20 11.79 8.44 -2.35
CA LEU A 20 10.38 8.78 -2.24
C LEU A 20 9.94 9.81 -3.27
N VAL A 21 10.75 10.83 -3.55
CA VAL A 21 10.43 11.84 -4.57
C VAL A 21 10.30 11.21 -5.95
N VAL A 22 11.27 10.37 -6.35
CA VAL A 22 11.21 9.65 -7.64
C VAL A 22 10.00 8.72 -7.66
N PHE A 23 9.75 8.04 -6.58
CA PHE A 23 8.61 7.14 -6.44
C PHE A 23 7.28 7.90 -6.63
N PHE A 24 7.05 9.02 -5.93
CA PHE A 24 5.84 9.81 -6.12
C PHE A 24 5.71 10.41 -7.52
N ALA A 25 6.82 10.73 -8.19
CA ALA A 25 6.78 11.17 -9.59
C ALA A 25 6.29 10.05 -10.52
N VAL A 26 6.79 8.81 -10.33
CA VAL A 26 6.32 7.63 -11.10
C VAL A 26 4.84 7.37 -10.84
N VAL A 27 4.42 7.47 -9.60
CA VAL A 27 3.04 7.36 -9.14
C VAL A 27 2.12 8.37 -9.82
N ALA A 28 2.53 9.63 -9.86
CA ALA A 28 1.75 10.68 -10.53
C ALA A 28 1.54 10.36 -12.01
N VAL A 29 2.56 9.81 -12.69
CA VAL A 29 2.44 9.36 -14.09
C VAL A 29 1.45 8.20 -14.22
N ILE A 30 1.51 7.21 -13.31
CA ILE A 30 0.59 6.06 -13.30
C ILE A 30 -0.86 6.53 -13.11
N HIS A 31 -1.08 7.49 -12.20
CA HIS A 31 -2.40 8.07 -11.97
C HIS A 31 -2.89 8.86 -13.19
N GLU A 32 -2.05 9.73 -13.75
CA GLU A 32 -2.39 10.54 -14.94
C GLU A 32 -2.72 9.66 -16.16
N GLN A 33 -2.06 8.51 -16.28
CA GLN A 33 -2.30 7.55 -17.35
C GLN A 33 -3.47 6.60 -17.08
N HIS A 34 -4.19 6.75 -15.96
CA HIS A 34 -5.33 5.91 -15.57
C HIS A 34 -5.05 4.40 -15.62
N LEU A 35 -3.83 3.97 -15.27
CA LEU A 35 -3.42 2.58 -15.41
C LEU A 35 -4.18 1.63 -14.47
N PHE A 36 -4.75 2.14 -13.39
CA PHE A 36 -5.53 1.34 -12.42
C PHE A 36 -7.03 1.38 -12.68
N THR A 37 -7.52 2.35 -13.44
CA THR A 37 -8.95 2.49 -13.75
C THR A 37 -9.59 1.19 -14.25
N PRO A 38 -8.98 0.40 -15.19
CA PRO A 38 -9.58 -0.85 -15.63
C PRO A 38 -9.79 -1.89 -14.51
N VAL A 39 -8.89 -1.92 -13.53
CA VAL A 39 -9.00 -2.85 -12.38
C VAL A 39 -10.13 -2.39 -11.46
N ILE A 40 -10.21 -1.09 -11.21
CA ILE A 40 -11.22 -0.47 -10.36
C ILE A 40 -12.61 -0.63 -10.97
N ASP A 41 -12.76 -0.32 -12.25
CA ASP A 41 -14.01 -0.49 -13.00
C ASP A 41 -14.49 -1.95 -12.98
N ALA A 42 -13.54 -2.90 -13.15
CA ALA A 42 -13.85 -4.31 -13.08
C ALA A 42 -14.37 -4.73 -11.70
N VAL A 43 -13.82 -4.18 -10.61
CA VAL A 43 -14.30 -4.46 -9.26
C VAL A 43 -15.62 -3.75 -8.99
N LEU A 44 -15.80 -2.49 -9.42
CA LEU A 44 -17.06 -1.76 -9.28
C LEU A 44 -18.20 -2.39 -10.09
N ALA A 45 -17.90 -3.11 -11.17
CA ALA A 45 -18.90 -3.86 -11.94
C ALA A 45 -19.37 -5.16 -11.25
N MET A 46 -18.71 -5.59 -10.16
CA MET A 46 -19.12 -6.76 -9.39
C MET A 46 -20.30 -6.43 -8.46
N SER A 47 -20.90 -7.46 -7.87
CA SER A 47 -21.99 -7.28 -6.89
C SER A 47 -21.48 -6.62 -5.61
N ASP A 48 -22.31 -5.80 -4.98
CA ASP A 48 -21.99 -5.00 -3.78
C ASP A 48 -21.42 -5.83 -2.63
N GLU A 49 -21.88 -7.08 -2.49
CA GLU A 49 -21.41 -8.00 -1.44
C GLU A 49 -19.97 -8.45 -1.61
N VAL A 50 -19.46 -8.50 -2.86
CA VAL A 50 -18.14 -9.02 -3.20
C VAL A 50 -17.11 -7.89 -3.35
N ARG A 51 -17.54 -6.69 -3.67
CA ARG A 51 -16.67 -5.53 -3.91
C ARG A 51 -15.65 -5.28 -2.80
N PRO A 52 -16.02 -5.25 -1.49
CA PRO A 52 -15.04 -4.98 -0.43
C PRO A 52 -13.92 -6.03 -0.40
N ALA A 53 -14.27 -7.31 -0.51
CA ALA A 53 -13.28 -8.40 -0.53
C ALA A 53 -12.38 -8.32 -1.76
N MET A 54 -12.91 -7.98 -2.93
CA MET A 54 -12.14 -7.83 -4.16
C MET A 54 -11.23 -6.60 -4.12
N PHE A 55 -11.70 -5.48 -3.58
CA PHE A 55 -10.84 -4.32 -3.34
C PHE A 55 -9.71 -4.65 -2.35
N PHE A 56 -10.01 -5.37 -1.27
CA PHE A 56 -9.00 -5.84 -0.33
C PHE A 56 -7.92 -6.67 -1.03
N LEU A 57 -8.30 -7.65 -1.85
CA LEU A 57 -7.35 -8.52 -2.55
C LEU A 57 -6.56 -7.79 -3.64
N ALA A 58 -7.22 -7.00 -4.48
CA ALA A 58 -6.57 -6.25 -5.56
C ALA A 58 -5.55 -5.25 -4.99
N ASN A 59 -5.95 -4.50 -3.96
CA ASN A 59 -5.06 -3.58 -3.27
C ASN A 59 -3.92 -4.30 -2.58
N GLY A 60 -4.19 -5.44 -1.94
CA GLY A 60 -3.20 -6.24 -1.24
C GLY A 60 -2.10 -6.77 -2.15
N LEU A 61 -2.47 -7.32 -3.30
CA LEU A 61 -1.52 -7.78 -4.30
C LEU A 61 -0.65 -6.63 -4.83
N LEU A 62 -1.28 -5.53 -5.18
CA LEU A 62 -0.57 -4.39 -5.74
C LEU A 62 0.34 -3.72 -4.70
N SER A 63 -0.14 -3.58 -3.48
CA SER A 63 0.59 -3.02 -2.35
C SER A 63 1.78 -3.89 -1.90
N ALA A 64 1.72 -5.20 -2.10
CA ALA A 64 2.85 -6.09 -1.86
C ALA A 64 4.00 -5.89 -2.86
N ILE A 65 3.73 -5.37 -4.06
CA ILE A 65 4.71 -5.10 -5.11
C ILE A 65 5.16 -3.64 -5.07
N SER A 66 4.23 -2.74 -4.74
CA SER A 66 4.41 -1.30 -4.71
C SER A 66 4.28 -0.76 -3.28
N ASP A 67 4.41 0.55 -3.10
CA ASP A 67 4.20 1.22 -1.80
C ASP A 67 2.71 1.26 -1.42
N ASN A 68 2.41 0.99 -0.15
CA ASN A 68 1.03 0.94 0.33
C ASN A 68 0.33 2.30 0.34
N VAL A 69 1.04 3.38 0.64
CA VAL A 69 0.47 4.75 0.66
C VAL A 69 0.03 5.14 -0.75
N PHE A 70 0.85 4.81 -1.74
CA PHE A 70 0.53 5.04 -3.13
C PHE A 70 -0.73 4.31 -3.56
N VAL A 71 -0.76 2.99 -3.36
CA VAL A 71 -1.89 2.16 -3.77
C VAL A 71 -3.17 2.66 -3.12
N ALA A 72 -3.14 2.93 -1.80
CA ALA A 72 -4.29 3.49 -1.09
C ALA A 72 -4.75 4.82 -1.69
N THR A 73 -3.81 5.73 -1.98
CA THR A 73 -4.13 7.06 -2.52
C THR A 73 -4.84 6.96 -3.87
N VAL A 74 -4.33 6.13 -4.79
CA VAL A 74 -4.94 5.97 -6.11
C VAL A 74 -6.36 5.39 -5.98
N TYR A 75 -6.52 4.29 -5.27
CA TYR A 75 -7.81 3.64 -5.16
C TYR A 75 -8.85 4.48 -4.41
N ILE A 76 -8.46 5.19 -3.35
CA ILE A 76 -9.36 6.12 -2.65
C ILE A 76 -9.78 7.27 -3.58
N SER A 77 -8.86 7.80 -4.38
CA SER A 77 -9.18 8.87 -5.33
C SER A 77 -10.18 8.41 -6.39
N GLU A 78 -10.05 7.19 -6.89
CA GLU A 78 -10.97 6.64 -7.89
C GLU A 78 -12.36 6.38 -7.32
N ILE A 79 -12.49 5.79 -6.13
CA ILE A 79 -13.81 5.62 -5.51
C ILE A 79 -14.44 6.95 -5.08
N ASP A 80 -13.63 7.98 -4.76
CA ASP A 80 -14.12 9.34 -4.52
C ASP A 80 -14.67 9.98 -5.82
N ALA A 81 -14.04 9.70 -6.95
CA ALA A 81 -14.56 10.11 -8.26
C ALA A 81 -15.89 9.41 -8.57
N ALA A 82 -16.02 8.12 -8.31
CA ALA A 82 -17.26 7.36 -8.46
C ALA A 82 -18.38 7.89 -7.54
N LEU A 83 -18.05 8.24 -6.29
CA LEU A 83 -18.99 8.90 -5.38
C LEU A 83 -19.47 10.25 -5.93
N LYS A 84 -18.56 11.08 -6.43
CA LYS A 84 -18.90 12.40 -7.03
C LYS A 84 -19.71 12.27 -8.31
N ALA A 85 -19.49 11.21 -9.08
CA ALA A 85 -20.27 10.88 -10.27
C ALA A 85 -21.67 10.32 -9.93
N GLY A 86 -21.92 9.95 -8.68
CA GLY A 86 -23.17 9.34 -8.23
C GLY A 86 -23.31 7.85 -8.60
N GLU A 87 -22.21 7.19 -8.91
CA GLU A 87 -22.14 5.76 -9.21
C GLU A 87 -22.22 4.88 -7.96
N ILE A 88 -21.70 5.40 -6.84
CA ILE A 88 -21.81 4.80 -5.51
C ILE A 88 -22.35 5.84 -4.52
N ASP A 89 -22.97 5.38 -3.45
CA ASP A 89 -23.41 6.24 -2.37
C ASP A 89 -22.33 6.40 -1.27
N ARG A 90 -22.61 7.26 -0.29
CA ARG A 90 -21.68 7.54 0.81
C ARG A 90 -21.41 6.32 1.68
N ALA A 91 -22.41 5.49 1.90
CA ALA A 91 -22.26 4.30 2.77
C ALA A 91 -21.38 3.26 2.08
N GLU A 92 -21.52 3.10 0.77
CA GLU A 92 -20.69 2.23 -0.03
C GLU A 92 -19.25 2.76 -0.10
N PHE A 93 -19.07 4.06 -0.34
CA PHE A 93 -17.74 4.68 -0.29
C PHE A 93 -17.01 4.36 1.03
N ASP A 94 -17.68 4.53 2.17
CA ASP A 94 -17.08 4.29 3.48
C ASP A 94 -16.68 2.81 3.67
N ARG A 95 -17.51 1.86 3.21
CA ARG A 95 -17.19 0.42 3.20
C ARG A 95 -15.97 0.11 2.32
N LEU A 96 -15.96 0.62 1.10
CA LEU A 96 -14.86 0.39 0.16
C LEU A 96 -13.57 1.05 0.64
N ALA A 97 -13.64 2.23 1.23
CA ALA A 97 -12.48 2.91 1.81
C ALA A 97 -11.84 2.11 2.97
N ILE A 98 -12.65 1.46 3.81
CA ILE A 98 -12.16 0.55 4.85
C ILE A 98 -11.49 -0.67 4.22
N ALA A 99 -12.10 -1.28 3.21
CA ALA A 99 -11.55 -2.44 2.52
C ALA A 99 -10.23 -2.11 1.80
N ILE A 100 -10.15 -0.96 1.13
CA ILE A 100 -8.95 -0.46 0.48
C ILE A 100 -7.84 -0.22 1.52
N ASN A 101 -8.13 0.50 2.60
CA ASN A 101 -7.14 0.81 3.62
C ASN A 101 -6.59 -0.45 4.30
N THR A 102 -7.45 -1.39 4.66
CA THR A 102 -7.03 -2.66 5.26
C THR A 102 -6.30 -3.54 4.25
N GLY A 103 -6.77 -3.60 3.00
CA GLY A 103 -6.14 -4.35 1.93
C GLY A 103 -4.75 -3.83 1.55
N THR A 104 -4.54 -2.52 1.55
CA THR A 104 -3.22 -1.95 1.28
C THR A 104 -2.23 -2.16 2.43
N ASN A 105 -2.69 -2.26 3.67
CA ASN A 105 -1.80 -2.32 4.83
C ASN A 105 -1.46 -3.76 5.27
N LEU A 106 -2.40 -4.68 5.27
CA LEU A 106 -2.18 -6.02 5.83
C LEU A 106 -1.36 -6.92 4.90
N PRO A 107 -1.68 -7.09 3.61
CA PRO A 107 -0.87 -7.88 2.70
C PRO A 107 0.47 -7.24 2.32
N SER A 108 0.60 -5.92 2.42
CA SER A 108 1.81 -5.20 2.03
C SER A 108 3.06 -5.54 2.85
N VAL A 109 2.89 -6.14 4.03
CA VAL A 109 4.02 -6.67 4.82
C VAL A 109 4.77 -7.80 4.11
N ALA A 110 4.24 -8.33 3.01
CA ALA A 110 4.86 -9.39 2.23
C ALA A 110 6.27 -9.04 1.72
N THR A 111 6.50 -7.77 1.39
CA THR A 111 7.77 -7.33 0.82
C THR A 111 8.25 -6.02 1.43
N PRO A 112 9.56 -5.73 1.37
CA PRO A 112 10.09 -4.45 1.78
C PRO A 112 9.51 -3.25 0.98
N ASN A 113 9.14 -3.46 -0.27
CA ASN A 113 8.55 -2.40 -1.10
C ASN A 113 7.14 -2.00 -0.63
N GLY A 114 6.38 -2.95 -0.11
CA GLY A 114 5.02 -2.71 0.36
C GLY A 114 4.94 -1.85 1.63
N GLN A 115 6.05 -1.73 2.37
CA GLN A 115 6.11 -0.98 3.62
C GLN A 115 7.35 -0.09 3.65
N ALA A 116 7.17 1.23 3.64
CA ALA A 116 8.27 2.19 3.67
C ALA A 116 9.25 1.96 4.84
N ALA A 117 8.73 1.56 6.01
CA ALA A 117 9.56 1.24 7.17
C ALA A 117 10.48 0.03 6.93
N PHE A 118 10.03 -0.98 6.21
CA PHE A 118 10.84 -2.15 5.87
C PHE A 118 11.91 -1.81 4.82
N LEU A 119 11.55 -1.00 3.84
CA LEU A 119 12.50 -0.50 2.85
C LEU A 119 13.57 0.38 3.51
N PHE A 120 13.17 1.26 4.44
CA PHE A 120 14.09 2.07 5.22
C PHE A 120 15.05 1.19 6.04
N LEU A 121 14.55 0.15 6.73
CA LEU A 121 15.40 -0.78 7.47
C LEU A 121 16.39 -1.49 6.54
N LEU A 122 15.94 -1.96 5.38
CA LEU A 122 16.77 -2.68 4.41
C LEU A 122 17.90 -1.80 3.82
N THR A 123 17.64 -0.50 3.67
CA THR A 123 18.63 0.47 3.15
C THR A 123 19.48 1.11 4.23
N SER A 124 19.19 0.84 5.51
CA SER A 124 19.93 1.38 6.65
C SER A 124 21.28 0.72 6.84
N ALA A 125 22.17 1.39 7.59
CA ALA A 125 23.46 0.83 8.00
C ALA A 125 23.33 -0.44 8.89
N LEU A 126 22.16 -0.69 9.47
CA LEU A 126 21.89 -1.86 10.29
C LEU A 126 21.77 -3.15 9.45
N ALA A 127 21.21 -3.06 8.25
CA ALA A 127 20.94 -4.23 7.42
C ALA A 127 22.18 -5.12 7.16
N PRO A 128 23.34 -4.58 6.74
CA PRO A 128 24.54 -5.39 6.55
C PRO A 128 25.10 -5.97 7.87
N LEU A 129 24.94 -5.29 8.99
CA LEU A 129 25.40 -5.77 10.30
C LEU A 129 24.68 -7.03 10.75
N ILE A 130 23.38 -7.13 10.46
CA ILE A 130 22.55 -8.29 10.78
C ILE A 130 22.38 -9.23 9.58
N ARG A 131 23.11 -8.99 8.49
CA ARG A 131 23.04 -9.74 7.23
C ARG A 131 21.62 -9.82 6.66
N LEU A 132 20.85 -8.76 6.84
CA LEU A 132 19.49 -8.67 6.33
C LEU A 132 19.51 -8.43 4.82
N SER A 133 18.84 -9.30 4.08
CA SER A 133 18.67 -9.16 2.63
C SER A 133 17.17 -9.05 2.30
N TYR A 134 16.86 -8.56 1.10
CA TYR A 134 15.49 -8.49 0.59
C TYR A 134 14.77 -9.85 0.70
N GLY A 135 15.41 -10.92 0.18
CA GLY A 135 14.84 -12.26 0.22
C GLY A 135 14.63 -12.78 1.65
N THR A 136 15.57 -12.48 2.57
CA THR A 136 15.43 -12.86 3.97
C THR A 136 14.22 -12.16 4.61
N MET A 137 14.01 -10.88 4.34
CA MET A 137 12.84 -10.15 4.85
C MET A 137 11.54 -10.74 4.32
N VAL A 138 11.45 -11.04 3.02
CA VAL A 138 10.27 -11.66 2.43
C VAL A 138 9.95 -13.00 3.08
N ILE A 139 10.96 -13.86 3.27
CA ILE A 139 10.76 -15.18 3.93
C ILE A 139 10.30 -15.02 5.38
N MET A 140 10.89 -14.08 6.12
CA MET A 140 10.49 -13.81 7.51
C MET A 140 9.10 -13.18 7.62
N ALA A 141 8.70 -12.37 6.66
CA ALA A 141 7.38 -11.74 6.61
C ALA A 141 6.26 -12.69 6.18
N LEU A 142 6.58 -13.75 5.42
CA LEU A 142 5.59 -14.64 4.79
C LEU A 142 4.54 -15.21 5.77
N PRO A 143 4.88 -15.77 6.95
CA PRO A 143 3.87 -16.28 7.87
C PRO A 143 2.93 -15.18 8.40
N TYR A 144 3.46 -14.00 8.65
CA TYR A 144 2.66 -12.84 9.08
C TYR A 144 1.73 -12.36 7.95
N THR A 145 2.25 -12.31 6.73
CA THR A 145 1.48 -11.93 5.54
C THR A 145 0.28 -12.86 5.34
N ILE A 146 0.49 -14.18 5.42
CA ILE A 146 -0.58 -15.17 5.26
C ILE A 146 -1.65 -14.98 6.33
N VAL A 147 -1.24 -14.86 7.59
CA VAL A 147 -2.19 -14.71 8.71
C VAL A 147 -2.93 -13.38 8.62
N LEU A 148 -2.21 -12.26 8.43
CA LEU A 148 -2.81 -10.92 8.37
C LEU A 148 -3.75 -10.78 7.17
N THR A 149 -3.35 -11.30 6.00
CA THR A 149 -4.19 -11.28 4.80
C THR A 149 -5.44 -12.14 4.99
N GLY A 150 -5.29 -13.36 5.53
CA GLY A 150 -6.42 -14.26 5.77
C GLY A 150 -7.41 -13.71 6.79
N VAL A 151 -6.93 -13.22 7.93
CA VAL A 151 -7.77 -12.60 8.96
C VAL A 151 -8.41 -11.31 8.47
N GLY A 152 -7.63 -10.46 7.76
CA GLY A 152 -8.14 -9.20 7.20
C GLY A 152 -9.22 -9.43 6.16
N LEU A 153 -9.02 -10.38 5.23
CA LEU A 153 -10.01 -10.73 4.23
C LEU A 153 -11.30 -11.28 4.88
N LEU A 154 -11.14 -12.16 5.88
CA LEU A 154 -12.29 -12.70 6.63
C LEU A 154 -13.05 -11.58 7.35
N ALA A 155 -12.33 -10.66 8.00
CA ALA A 155 -12.95 -9.54 8.70
C ALA A 155 -13.72 -8.62 7.74
N VAL A 156 -13.12 -8.27 6.60
CA VAL A 156 -13.77 -7.45 5.55
C VAL A 156 -15.00 -8.15 4.99
N SER A 157 -14.92 -9.46 4.73
CA SER A 157 -16.05 -10.23 4.17
C SER A 157 -17.22 -10.42 5.15
N ILE A 158 -16.99 -10.33 6.47
CA ILE A 158 -18.04 -10.54 7.48
C ILE A 158 -18.59 -9.19 7.99
N ALA A 159 -17.74 -8.18 8.10
CA ALA A 159 -18.09 -6.90 8.74
C ALA A 159 -18.55 -5.82 7.74
N LEU A 160 -18.24 -5.95 6.48
CA LEU A 160 -18.59 -5.00 5.42
C LEU A 160 -19.53 -5.61 4.38
#